data_fadf999cde464855370a5c3013319c5a
#
_entry.id   fadf999cde464855370a5c3013319c5a
#
_cell.length_a   1.000
_cell.length_b   1.000
_cell.length_c   1.000
_cell.angle_alpha   90.00
_cell.angle_beta   90.00
_cell.angle_gamma   90.00
#
_symmetry.space_group_name_H-M   'P 1'
#
loop_
_entity.id
_entity.type
_entity.pdbx_description
1 polymer ?
#
loop_
_entity_poly.entity_id
_entity_poly.type
_entity_poly.pdbx_seq_one_letter_code
_entity_poly.pdbx_strand_id
1 'polypeptide(L)'
;MIKVGIIGGAGYTAGELIRLLINHPDVEIIFVHSESNAGNKITDIHTGLFGETDLIFTSETPFDEIDLLFFCTAHGDTRKFIECHNL
;
A
#
# COMPACT_ATOMS: atom_id res chain seq x y z
N MET A 1 5.65 2.19 17.18
CA MET A 1 4.66 2.07 16.12
C MET A 1 5.25 1.25 14.97
N ILE A 2 4.49 0.30 14.44
CA ILE A 2 4.95 -0.54 13.35
C ILE A 2 4.75 0.22 12.03
N LYS A 3 5.82 0.36 11.27
CA LYS A 3 5.78 1.07 9.98
C LYS A 3 5.58 0.06 8.86
N VAL A 4 4.55 0.26 8.04
CA VAL A 4 4.19 -0.70 7.00
C VAL A 4 4.18 -0.07 5.61
N GLY A 5 4.48 -0.89 4.61
CA GLY A 5 4.33 -0.55 3.21
C GLY A 5 3.40 -1.54 2.54
N ILE A 6 2.70 -1.12 1.50
CA ILE A 6 1.74 -1.94 0.79
C ILE A 6 2.07 -1.92 -0.70
N ILE A 7 2.18 -3.09 -1.31
CA ILE A 7 2.40 -3.26 -2.75
C ILE A 7 1.10 -3.73 -3.39
N GLY A 8 0.74 -3.13 -4.53
CA GLY A 8 -0.53 -3.46 -5.21
C GLY A 8 -1.72 -2.76 -4.57
N GLY A 9 -1.54 -1.48 -4.23
CA GLY A 9 -2.48 -0.75 -3.41
C GLY A 9 -3.84 -0.42 -4.03
N ALA A 10 -4.00 -0.61 -5.34
CA ALA A 10 -5.26 -0.25 -6.01
C ALA A 10 -6.30 -1.37 -6.02
N GLY A 11 -5.94 -2.59 -5.63
CA GLY A 11 -6.85 -3.73 -5.63
C GLY A 11 -7.83 -3.71 -4.47
N TYR A 12 -8.88 -4.53 -4.58
CA TYR A 12 -9.92 -4.62 -3.54
C TYR A 12 -9.34 -5.06 -2.20
N THR A 13 -8.47 -6.07 -2.22
CA THR A 13 -7.83 -6.58 -0.99
C THR A 13 -7.03 -5.48 -0.30
N ALA A 14 -6.33 -4.65 -1.07
CA ALA A 14 -5.57 -3.55 -0.51
C ALA A 14 -6.46 -2.52 0.15
N GLY A 15 -7.62 -2.21 -0.45
CA GLY A 15 -8.57 -1.29 0.14
C GLY A 15 -9.05 -1.73 1.51
N GLU A 16 -9.36 -3.02 1.64
CA GLU A 16 -9.78 -3.59 2.93
C GLU A 16 -8.65 -3.56 3.95
N LEU A 17 -7.43 -3.89 3.52
CA LEU A 17 -6.26 -3.85 4.40
C LEU A 17 -5.98 -2.43 4.87
N ILE A 18 -6.00 -1.46 3.97
CA ILE A 18 -5.76 -0.06 4.32
C ILE A 18 -6.78 0.40 5.36
N ARG A 19 -8.06 0.06 5.17
CA ARG A 19 -9.11 0.43 6.10
C ARG A 19 -8.84 -0.09 7.51
N LEU A 20 -8.37 -1.33 7.60
CA LEU A 20 -8.03 -1.92 8.88
C LEU A 20 -6.81 -1.24 9.50
N LEU A 21 -5.80 -0.95 8.70
CA LEU A 21 -4.53 -0.41 9.21
C LEU A 21 -4.62 1.06 9.64
N ILE A 22 -5.39 1.89 8.93
CA ILE A 22 -5.51 3.30 9.31
C ILE A 22 -6.21 3.48 10.66
N ASN A 23 -7.00 2.49 11.07
CA ASN A 23 -7.69 2.51 12.35
C ASN A 23 -6.92 1.77 13.45
N HIS A 24 -5.76 1.21 13.13
CA HIS A 24 -4.96 0.47 14.09
C HIS A 24 -4.02 1.44 14.84
N PRO A 25 -4.09 1.51 16.17
CA PRO A 25 -3.35 2.51 16.95
C PRO A 25 -1.83 2.32 16.94
N ASP A 26 -1.35 1.11 16.62
CA ASP A 26 0.08 0.80 16.67
C ASP A 26 0.72 0.69 15.29
N VAL A 27 0.01 1.07 14.23
CA VAL A 27 0.47 0.93 12.84
C VAL A 27 0.47 2.27 12.14
N GLU A 28 1.55 2.53 11.40
CA GLU A 28 1.67 3.70 10.53
C GLU A 28 1.94 3.22 9.11
N ILE A 29 1.09 3.61 8.16
CA ILE A 29 1.31 3.28 6.74
C ILE A 29 2.28 4.30 6.17
N ILE A 30 3.46 3.83 5.75
CA ILE A 30 4.51 4.71 5.21
C ILE A 30 4.29 4.92 3.71
N PHE A 31 3.95 3.87 2.97
CA PHE A 31 3.67 4.02 1.54
C PHE A 31 2.65 2.99 1.07
N VAL A 32 1.95 3.34 -0.02
CA VAL A 32 1.06 2.43 -0.74
C VAL A 32 1.46 2.51 -2.21
N HIS A 33 2.04 1.43 -2.72
CA HIS A 33 2.61 1.40 -4.06
C HIS A 33 1.58 0.99 -5.10
N SER A 34 1.48 1.77 -6.18
CA SER A 34 0.72 1.41 -7.39
C SER A 34 1.29 2.23 -8.54
N GLU A 35 1.95 1.56 -9.49
CA GLU A 35 2.57 2.27 -10.62
C GLU A 35 1.55 2.97 -11.49
N SER A 36 0.41 2.33 -11.77
CA SER A 36 -0.61 2.89 -12.64
C SER A 36 -1.39 4.03 -11.99
N ASN A 37 -1.37 4.14 -10.67
CA ASN A 37 -2.11 5.17 -9.93
C ASN A 37 -1.22 6.14 -9.17
N ALA A 38 0.10 6.09 -9.38
CA ALA A 38 1.04 6.95 -8.67
C ALA A 38 0.65 8.42 -8.83
N GLY A 39 0.64 9.14 -7.71
CA GLY A 39 0.22 10.53 -7.67
C GLY A 39 -1.26 10.76 -7.41
N ASN A 40 -2.09 9.73 -7.54
CA ASN A 40 -3.51 9.82 -7.26
C ASN A 40 -3.77 9.58 -5.77
N LYS A 41 -4.83 10.19 -5.25
CA LYS A 41 -5.23 9.94 -3.87
C LYS A 41 -5.80 8.52 -3.74
N ILE A 42 -5.52 7.88 -2.61
CA ILE A 42 -6.07 6.55 -2.33
C ILE A 42 -7.59 6.58 -2.34
N THR A 43 -8.19 7.65 -1.88
CA THR A 43 -9.65 7.81 -1.87
C THR A 43 -10.26 7.93 -3.26
N ASP A 44 -9.47 8.23 -4.30
CA ASP A 44 -9.98 8.23 -5.68
C ASP A 44 -10.28 6.83 -6.18
N ILE A 45 -9.59 5.82 -5.66
CA ILE A 45 -9.79 4.42 -6.02
C ILE A 45 -10.64 3.71 -4.95
N HIS A 46 -10.30 3.92 -3.69
CA HIS A 46 -10.99 3.34 -2.55
C HIS A 46 -11.93 4.37 -1.94
N THR A 47 -13.07 4.60 -2.62
CA THR A 47 -13.99 5.68 -2.26
C THR A 47 -14.59 5.51 -0.85
N GLY A 48 -14.64 4.28 -0.35
CA GLY A 48 -15.09 4.02 1.02
C GLY A 48 -14.19 4.61 2.10
N LEU A 49 -12.98 5.03 1.73
CA LEU A 49 -12.04 5.65 2.67
C LEU A 49 -12.05 7.17 2.63
N PHE A 50 -12.99 7.76 1.90
CA PHE A 50 -13.06 9.21 1.77
C PHE A 50 -13.19 9.87 3.15
N GLY A 51 -12.30 10.83 3.40
CA GLY A 51 -12.26 11.53 4.68
C GLY A 51 -11.49 10.82 5.78
N GLU A 52 -11.06 9.56 5.57
CA GLU A 52 -10.35 8.79 6.58
C GLU A 52 -8.83 8.82 6.41
N THR A 53 -8.34 9.16 5.23
CA THR A 53 -6.92 9.22 4.97
C THR A 53 -6.61 10.21 3.84
N ASP A 54 -5.42 10.81 3.91
CA ASP A 54 -4.90 11.68 2.86
C ASP A 54 -3.76 11.01 2.08
N LEU A 55 -3.58 9.71 2.25
CA LEU A 55 -2.51 8.98 1.59
C LEU A 55 -2.64 9.05 0.06
N ILE A 56 -1.49 9.05 -0.60
CA ILE A 56 -1.38 9.12 -2.06
C ILE A 56 -0.60 7.90 -2.53
N PHE A 57 -1.05 7.30 -3.64
CA PHE A 57 -0.30 6.20 -4.26
C PHE A 57 1.06 6.69 -4.73
N THR A 58 2.06 5.84 -4.62
CA THR A 58 3.41 6.16 -5.06
C THR A 58 3.97 5.04 -5.92
N SER A 59 4.90 5.39 -6.83
CA SER A 59 5.69 4.40 -7.55
C SER A 59 7.01 4.10 -6.83
N GLU A 60 7.31 4.83 -5.76
CA GLU A 60 8.50 4.62 -4.96
C GLU A 60 8.25 3.56 -3.89
N THR A 61 9.31 2.86 -3.50
CA THR A 61 9.25 1.79 -2.51
C THR A 61 10.34 2.00 -1.47
N PRO A 62 10.15 2.91 -0.50
CA PRO A 62 11.17 3.19 0.51
C PRO A 62 11.24 2.05 1.54
N PHE A 63 11.79 0.92 1.14
CA PHE A 63 11.87 -0.28 1.96
C PHE A 63 12.65 -0.08 3.26
N ASP A 64 13.59 0.87 3.27
CA ASP A 64 14.40 1.16 4.46
C ASP A 64 13.60 1.83 5.57
N GLU A 65 12.42 2.33 5.25
CA GLU A 65 11.60 3.08 6.20
C GLU A 65 10.50 2.26 6.83
N ILE A 66 10.38 0.97 6.47
CA ILE A 66 9.28 0.13 6.95
C ILE A 66 9.79 -1.07 7.74
N ASP A 67 8.92 -1.57 8.62
CA ASP A 67 9.18 -2.78 9.41
C ASP A 67 8.49 -4.00 8.80
N LEU A 68 7.42 -3.78 8.02
CA LEU A 68 6.60 -4.86 7.47
C LEU A 68 6.08 -4.46 6.10
N LEU A 69 6.08 -5.42 5.17
CA LEU A 69 5.62 -5.20 3.80
C LEU A 69 4.47 -6.15 3.48
N PHE A 70 3.36 -5.60 3.00
CA PHE A 70 2.20 -6.39 2.56
C PHE A 70 2.13 -6.40 1.03
N PHE A 71 1.86 -7.58 0.48
CA PHE A 71 1.63 -7.75 -0.95
C PHE A 71 0.14 -8.01 -1.19
N CYS A 72 -0.49 -7.12 -1.95
CA CYS A 72 -1.90 -7.23 -2.33
C CYS A 72 -2.05 -7.40 -3.84
N THR A 73 -0.99 -7.81 -4.51
CA THR A 73 -0.98 -8.08 -5.95
C THR A 73 -1.47 -9.51 -6.22
N ALA A 74 -1.80 -9.79 -7.49
CA ALA A 74 -2.07 -11.15 -7.91
C ALA A 74 -0.83 -12.01 -7.70
N HIS A 75 -1.02 -13.32 -7.50
CA HIS A 75 0.07 -14.24 -7.13
C HIS A 75 1.30 -14.12 -8.05
N GLY A 76 1.08 -14.12 -9.37
CA GLY A 76 2.17 -14.01 -10.33
C GLY A 76 2.86 -12.64 -10.29
N ASP A 77 2.10 -11.59 -10.03
CA ASP A 77 2.65 -10.23 -9.95
C ASP A 77 3.52 -10.04 -8.71
N THR A 78 3.14 -10.66 -7.59
CA THR A 78 3.95 -10.63 -6.37
C THR A 78 5.31 -11.25 -6.62
N ARG A 79 5.34 -12.40 -7.29
CA ARG A 79 6.58 -13.09 -7.62
C ARG A 79 7.48 -12.23 -8.50
N LYS A 80 6.91 -11.62 -9.54
CA LYS A 80 7.67 -10.73 -10.43
C LYS A 80 8.25 -9.54 -9.68
N PHE A 81 7.48 -8.97 -8.78
CA PHE A 81 7.92 -7.84 -7.98
C PHE A 81 9.12 -8.23 -7.11
N ILE A 82 9.04 -9.37 -6.45
CA ILE A 82 10.12 -9.85 -5.58
C ILE A 82 11.40 -10.08 -6.40
N GLU A 83 11.28 -10.71 -7.57
CA GLU A 83 12.42 -10.97 -8.44
C GLU A 83 13.08 -9.67 -8.94
N CYS A 84 12.26 -8.67 -9.32
CA CYS A 84 12.77 -7.40 -9.82
C CYS A 84 13.48 -6.57 -8.75
N HIS A 85 13.10 -6.71 -7.48
CA HIS A 85 13.61 -5.89 -6.39
C HIS A 85 14.57 -6.64 -5.47
N ASN A 86 14.88 -7.89 -5.78
CA ASN A 86 15.79 -8.74 -4.99
C ASN A 86 15.36 -8.87 -3.52
N LEU A 87 14.08 -9.03 -3.31
CA LEU A 87 13.53 -9.17 -1.96
C LEU A 87 13.53 -10.62 -1.47
#